data_4f29a3c25a6b464b3b563a836de0fe45
#
_entry.id   4f29a3c25a6b464b3b563a836de0fe45
#
_cell.length_a   1.000
_cell.length_b   1.000
_cell.length_c   1.000
_cell.angle_alpha   90.00
_cell.angle_beta   90.00
_cell.angle_gamma   90.00
#
_symmetry.space_group_name_H-M   'P 1'
#
loop_
_entity.id
_entity.type
_entity.pdbx_description
1 polymer ?
#
loop_
_entity_poly.entity_id
_entity_poly.type
_entity_poly.pdbx_seq_one_letter_code
_entity_poly.pdbx_strand_id
1 'polypeptide(L)'
;MDTSELFSRWTATCQEIQAAAAACGRSADDVTLIAVSKFHPLEAITALAARGQIDFGENYLQEAQEKIAGCQQNVRWHFIGHLQSKKASATAGNFALIHGVDSVKLAQRLQRDRKSVV
;
A
#
# COMPACT_ATOMS: atom_id res chain seq x y z
N MET A 1 11.16 -3.30 19.22
CA MET A 1 9.74 -3.48 18.92
C MET A 1 9.40 -4.95 18.88
N ASP A 2 8.40 -5.35 19.63
CA ASP A 2 7.92 -6.74 19.60
C ASP A 2 6.97 -6.91 18.42
N THR A 3 7.34 -7.77 17.49
CA THR A 3 6.57 -8.01 16.28
C THR A 3 5.75 -9.31 16.34
N SER A 4 5.76 -10.01 17.47
CA SER A 4 5.08 -11.32 17.57
C SER A 4 3.58 -11.21 17.29
N GLU A 5 2.92 -10.23 17.89
CA GLU A 5 1.49 -10.03 17.69
C GLU A 5 1.18 -9.59 16.27
N LEU A 6 2.01 -8.74 15.71
CA LEU A 6 1.88 -8.29 14.34
C LEU A 6 1.94 -9.47 13.36
N PHE A 7 2.93 -10.34 13.53
CA PHE A 7 3.06 -11.52 12.68
C PHE A 7 1.89 -12.49 12.86
N SER A 8 1.43 -12.65 14.07
CA SER A 8 0.30 -13.53 14.36
C SER A 8 -0.97 -13.04 13.66
N ARG A 9 -1.25 -11.75 13.74
CA ARG A 9 -2.42 -11.14 13.09
C ARG A 9 -2.32 -11.21 11.57
N TRP A 10 -1.15 -10.93 11.04
CA TRP A 10 -0.92 -10.99 9.60
C TRP A 10 -1.09 -12.41 9.08
N THR A 11 -0.52 -13.40 9.77
CA THR A 11 -0.64 -14.81 9.38
C THR A 11 -2.11 -15.23 9.40
N ALA A 12 -2.85 -14.85 10.44
CA ALA A 12 -4.27 -15.18 10.53
C ALA A 12 -5.07 -14.57 9.37
N THR A 13 -4.78 -13.34 9.02
CA THR A 13 -5.45 -12.67 7.88
C THR A 13 -5.14 -13.38 6.58
N CYS A 14 -3.90 -13.75 6.34
CA CYS A 14 -3.51 -14.48 5.14
C CYS A 14 -4.23 -15.82 5.05
N GLN A 15 -4.37 -16.53 6.18
CA GLN A 15 -5.09 -17.80 6.23
C GLN A 15 -6.57 -17.61 5.94
N GLU A 16 -7.19 -16.56 6.45
CA GLU A 16 -8.59 -16.24 6.17
C GLU A 16 -8.80 -15.97 4.67
N ILE A 17 -7.88 -15.26 4.03
CA ILE A 17 -7.95 -14.99 2.59
C ILE A 17 -7.85 -16.31 1.80
N GLN A 18 -6.92 -17.18 2.18
CA GLN A 18 -6.77 -18.47 1.52
C GLN A 18 -8.03 -19.31 1.64
N ALA A 19 -8.62 -19.36 2.84
CA ALA A 19 -9.84 -20.14 3.07
C ALA A 19 -11.02 -19.56 2.30
N ALA A 20 -11.18 -18.24 2.27
CA ALA A 20 -12.27 -17.59 1.55
C ALA A 20 -12.13 -17.78 0.04
N ALA A 21 -10.93 -17.67 -0.50
CA ALA A 21 -10.68 -17.89 -1.91
C ALA A 21 -10.99 -19.34 -2.30
N ALA A 22 -10.52 -20.29 -1.53
CA ALA A 22 -10.78 -21.70 -1.79
C ALA A 22 -12.29 -22.02 -1.74
N ALA A 23 -13.02 -21.40 -0.81
CA ALA A 23 -14.47 -21.63 -0.66
C ALA A 23 -15.25 -21.18 -1.90
N CYS A 24 -14.77 -20.22 -2.66
CA CYS A 24 -15.41 -19.78 -3.91
C CYS A 24 -14.67 -20.19 -5.17
N GLY A 25 -13.78 -21.16 -5.08
CA GLY A 25 -13.09 -21.72 -6.24
C GLY A 25 -12.04 -20.82 -6.85
N ARG A 26 -11.51 -19.85 -6.08
CA ARG A 26 -10.49 -18.93 -6.55
C ARG A 26 -9.15 -19.26 -5.92
N SER A 27 -8.08 -18.86 -6.61
CA SER A 27 -6.76 -18.92 -6.04
C SER A 27 -6.55 -17.74 -5.08
N ALA A 28 -5.86 -17.97 -3.98
CA ALA A 28 -5.47 -16.88 -3.07
C ALA A 28 -4.58 -15.85 -3.79
N ASP A 29 -3.86 -16.27 -4.82
CA ASP A 29 -3.01 -15.38 -5.62
C ASP A 29 -3.80 -14.35 -6.42
N ASP A 30 -5.11 -14.57 -6.61
CA ASP A 30 -5.99 -13.62 -7.27
C ASP A 30 -6.41 -12.46 -6.35
N VAL A 31 -6.07 -12.54 -5.06
CA VAL A 31 -6.44 -11.54 -4.07
C VAL A 31 -5.18 -10.87 -3.56
N THR A 32 -5.16 -9.54 -3.62
CA THR A 32 -4.03 -8.77 -3.10
C THR A 32 -4.38 -8.22 -1.73
N LEU A 33 -3.62 -8.60 -0.72
CA LEU A 33 -3.74 -8.02 0.62
C LEU A 33 -2.90 -6.75 0.68
N ILE A 34 -3.56 -5.63 0.95
CA ILE A 34 -2.88 -4.36 1.19
C ILE A 34 -2.87 -4.15 2.70
N ALA A 35 -1.68 -4.15 3.29
CA ALA A 35 -1.53 -3.90 4.72
C ALA A 35 -1.58 -2.39 4.95
N VAL A 36 -2.60 -1.92 5.67
CA VAL A 36 -2.73 -0.50 5.98
C VAL A 36 -1.72 -0.17 7.08
N SER A 37 -0.80 0.71 6.76
CA SER A 37 0.35 1.02 7.63
C SER A 37 0.31 2.44 8.21
N LYS A 38 -0.80 3.17 8.02
CA LYS A 38 -0.93 4.51 8.60
C LYS A 38 -0.69 4.47 10.11
N PHE A 39 0.05 5.45 10.62
CA PHE A 39 0.40 5.61 12.03
C PHE A 39 1.31 4.52 12.60
N HIS A 40 1.72 3.56 11.79
CA HIS A 40 2.67 2.54 12.23
C HIS A 40 4.09 2.90 11.83
N PRO A 41 5.08 2.55 12.64
CA PRO A 41 6.46 2.91 12.32
C PRO A 41 7.01 2.10 11.15
N LEU A 42 8.05 2.61 10.53
CA LEU A 42 8.71 1.94 9.42
C LEU A 42 9.23 0.56 9.81
N GLU A 43 9.62 0.36 11.07
CA GLU A 43 10.08 -0.95 11.54
C GLU A 43 9.01 -2.04 11.37
N ALA A 44 7.74 -1.70 11.57
CA ALA A 44 6.64 -2.64 11.38
C ALA A 44 6.52 -3.05 9.91
N ILE A 45 6.66 -2.08 9.01
CA ILE A 45 6.61 -2.32 7.57
C ILE A 45 7.78 -3.21 7.15
N THR A 46 8.98 -2.87 7.60
CA THR A 46 10.18 -3.64 7.30
C THR A 46 10.06 -5.08 7.80
N ALA A 47 9.53 -5.27 9.01
CA ALA A 47 9.34 -6.59 9.58
C ALA A 47 8.37 -7.45 8.77
N LEU A 48 7.23 -6.88 8.35
CA LEU A 48 6.27 -7.60 7.52
C LEU A 48 6.81 -7.85 6.11
N ALA A 49 7.52 -6.89 5.54
CA ALA A 49 8.12 -7.05 4.22
C ALA A 49 9.12 -8.22 4.21
N ALA A 50 9.87 -8.38 5.28
CA ALA A 50 10.80 -9.50 5.43
C ALA A 50 10.07 -10.84 5.48
N ARG A 51 8.79 -10.85 5.86
CA ARG A 51 7.94 -12.04 5.88
C ARG A 51 7.18 -12.28 4.59
N GLY A 52 7.27 -11.36 3.63
CA GLY A 52 6.66 -11.52 2.32
C GLY A 52 5.51 -10.60 2.01
N GLN A 53 5.14 -9.68 2.91
CA GLN A 53 4.11 -8.69 2.59
C GLN A 53 4.72 -7.64 1.66
N ILE A 54 4.12 -7.46 0.50
CA ILE A 54 4.65 -6.57 -0.53
C ILE A 54 3.84 -5.28 -0.62
N ASP A 55 2.53 -5.34 -0.44
CA ASP A 55 1.63 -4.21 -0.67
C ASP A 55 1.26 -3.53 0.64
N PHE A 56 1.51 -2.22 0.71
CA PHE A 56 1.21 -1.41 1.90
C PHE A 56 0.39 -0.20 1.50
N GLY A 57 -0.56 0.17 2.36
CA GLY A 57 -1.46 1.27 2.10
C GLY A 57 -1.29 2.41 3.09
N GLU A 58 -1.15 3.63 2.57
CA GLU A 58 -1.00 4.85 3.36
C GLU A 58 -2.13 5.82 3.06
N ASN A 59 -2.57 6.53 4.09
CA ASN A 59 -3.66 7.48 3.99
C ASN A 59 -3.22 8.94 3.96
N TYR A 60 -2.00 9.22 4.43
CA TYR A 60 -1.51 10.58 4.60
C TYR A 60 -0.22 10.76 3.83
N LEU A 61 -0.23 11.75 2.94
CA LEU A 61 0.85 11.93 1.97
C LEU A 61 2.20 12.17 2.64
N GLN A 62 2.26 13.06 3.63
CA GLN A 62 3.53 13.38 4.27
C GLN A 62 4.11 12.16 5.00
N GLU A 63 3.27 11.44 5.73
CA GLU A 63 3.68 10.22 6.40
C GLU A 63 4.18 9.19 5.38
N ALA A 64 3.47 9.02 4.28
CA ALA A 64 3.85 8.09 3.23
C ALA A 64 5.20 8.45 2.61
N GLN A 65 5.41 9.73 2.32
CA GLN A 65 6.66 10.18 1.69
C GLN A 65 7.87 9.88 2.58
N GLU A 66 7.74 10.08 3.88
CA GLU A 66 8.80 9.78 4.82
C GLU A 66 9.12 8.28 4.86
N LYS A 67 8.09 7.44 4.86
CA LYS A 67 8.25 6.00 4.87
C LYS A 67 8.86 5.48 3.56
N ILE A 68 8.39 6.00 2.43
CA ILE A 68 8.94 5.61 1.13
C ILE A 68 10.43 5.96 1.06
N ALA A 69 10.79 7.16 1.51
CA ALA A 69 12.19 7.60 1.48
C ALA A 69 13.08 6.75 2.37
N GLY A 70 12.57 6.27 3.50
CA GLY A 70 13.35 5.49 4.45
C GLY A 70 13.28 3.98 4.26
N CYS A 71 12.42 3.50 3.38
CA CYS A 71 12.20 2.07 3.21
C CYS A 71 13.24 1.48 2.25
N GLN A 72 13.95 0.47 2.71
CA GLN A 72 14.95 -0.23 1.89
C GLN A 72 14.41 -1.56 1.35
N GLN A 73 13.18 -1.92 1.71
CA GLN A 73 12.56 -3.14 1.23
C GLN A 73 11.87 -2.89 -0.11
N ASN A 74 11.80 -3.93 -0.92
CA ASN A 74 11.14 -3.85 -2.23
C ASN A 74 9.64 -4.08 -2.03
N VAL A 75 8.90 -2.99 -1.75
CA VAL A 75 7.46 -3.05 -1.50
C VAL A 75 6.72 -2.16 -2.50
N ARG A 76 5.42 -2.42 -2.65
CA ARG A 76 4.55 -1.58 -3.47
C ARG A 76 3.70 -0.72 -2.55
N TRP A 77 3.74 0.59 -2.79
CA TRP A 77 2.99 1.55 -2.00
C TRP A 77 1.69 1.89 -2.70
N HIS A 78 0.60 1.89 -1.92
CA HIS A 78 -0.72 2.27 -2.37
C HIS A 78 -1.16 3.51 -1.60
N PHE A 79 -1.72 4.50 -2.29
CA PHE A 79 -2.34 5.63 -1.62
C PHE A 79 -3.83 5.40 -1.54
N ILE A 80 -4.33 5.22 -0.33
CA ILE A 80 -5.74 4.86 -0.08
C ILE A 80 -6.50 5.98 0.61
N GLY A 81 -5.88 7.14 0.82
CA GLY A 81 -6.51 8.31 1.42
C GLY A 81 -7.10 9.25 0.38
N HIS A 82 -7.66 10.35 0.86
CA HIS A 82 -8.17 11.40 0.00
C HIS A 82 -7.01 12.22 -0.56
N LEU A 83 -7.01 12.44 -1.87
CA LEU A 83 -5.95 13.18 -2.55
C LEU A 83 -6.51 14.46 -3.15
N GLN A 84 -5.92 15.59 -2.78
CA GLN A 84 -6.25 16.87 -3.39
C GLN A 84 -5.49 17.02 -4.71
N SER A 85 -6.15 17.64 -5.71
CA SER A 85 -5.55 17.84 -7.03
C SER A 85 -4.21 18.58 -6.98
N LYS A 86 -4.09 19.56 -6.09
CA LYS A 86 -2.86 20.33 -5.95
C LYS A 86 -1.67 19.51 -5.44
N LYS A 87 -1.91 18.31 -4.95
CA LYS A 87 -0.85 17.41 -4.46
C LYS A 87 -0.55 16.27 -5.43
N ALA A 88 -1.12 16.30 -6.62
CA ALA A 88 -0.95 15.22 -7.59
C ALA A 88 0.51 15.01 -7.99
N SER A 89 1.27 16.09 -8.16
CA SER A 89 2.67 15.97 -8.54
C SER A 89 3.52 15.29 -7.48
N ALA A 90 3.15 15.44 -6.20
CA ALA A 90 3.89 14.81 -5.11
C ALA A 90 3.56 13.32 -4.98
N THR A 91 2.42 12.87 -5.53
CA THR A 91 2.01 11.47 -5.45
C THR A 91 2.29 10.69 -6.72
N ALA A 92 2.22 11.35 -7.87
CA ALA A 92 2.38 10.69 -9.16
C ALA A 92 3.77 10.06 -9.26
N GLY A 93 3.81 8.78 -9.60
CA GLY A 93 5.07 8.05 -9.74
C GLY A 93 5.64 7.48 -8.46
N ASN A 94 5.08 7.81 -7.30
CA ASN A 94 5.56 7.29 -6.01
C ASN A 94 4.75 6.11 -5.51
N PHE A 95 3.55 5.91 -6.07
CA PHE A 95 2.63 4.85 -5.65
C PHE A 95 2.31 3.93 -6.82
N ALA A 96 2.18 2.65 -6.53
CA ALA A 96 1.75 1.66 -7.52
C ALA A 96 0.30 1.89 -7.92
N LEU A 97 -0.55 2.24 -6.95
CA LEU A 97 -1.96 2.54 -7.19
C LEU A 97 -2.41 3.68 -6.29
N ILE A 98 -3.28 4.50 -6.82
CA ILE A 98 -3.97 5.56 -6.08
C ILE A 98 -5.46 5.24 -6.15
N HIS A 99 -6.07 4.93 -5.00
CA HIS A 99 -7.42 4.38 -4.94
C HIS A 99 -8.51 5.44 -4.85
N GLY A 100 -8.18 6.64 -4.39
CA GLY A 100 -9.16 7.68 -4.10
C GLY A 100 -9.27 8.76 -5.16
N VAL A 101 -9.31 8.40 -6.43
CA VAL A 101 -9.47 9.39 -7.51
C VAL A 101 -10.96 9.68 -7.67
N ASP A 102 -11.39 10.86 -7.23
CA ASP A 102 -12.80 11.23 -7.13
C ASP A 102 -13.22 12.34 -8.10
N SER A 103 -12.34 12.76 -9.00
CA SER A 103 -12.67 13.79 -10.00
C SER A 103 -11.87 13.60 -11.27
N VAL A 104 -12.44 14.08 -12.38
CA VAL A 104 -11.71 14.09 -13.66
C VAL A 104 -10.49 15.00 -13.58
N LYS A 105 -10.62 16.13 -12.89
CA LYS A 105 -9.49 17.06 -12.70
C LYS A 105 -8.31 16.37 -12.03
N LEU A 106 -8.57 15.62 -10.96
CA LEU A 106 -7.51 14.89 -10.26
C LEU A 106 -6.91 13.81 -11.17
N ALA A 107 -7.73 13.06 -11.88
CA ALA A 107 -7.26 12.02 -12.79
C ALA A 107 -6.33 12.62 -13.87
N GLN A 108 -6.72 13.77 -14.45
CA GLN A 108 -5.91 14.44 -15.46
C GLN A 108 -4.59 14.94 -14.89
N ARG A 109 -4.62 15.49 -13.67
CA ARG A 109 -3.40 15.96 -13.00
C ARG A 109 -2.44 14.80 -12.73
N LEU A 110 -2.94 13.68 -12.25
CA LEU A 110 -2.11 12.50 -12.01
C LEU A 110 -1.51 11.96 -13.29
N GLN A 111 -2.29 11.92 -14.36
CA GLN A 111 -1.80 11.47 -15.66
C GLN A 111 -0.68 12.36 -16.19
N ARG A 112 -0.84 13.67 -16.05
CA ARG A 112 0.12 14.65 -16.53
C ARG A 112 1.40 14.66 -15.72
N ASP A 113 1.25 14.58 -14.38
CA ASP A 113 2.36 14.76 -13.45
C ASP A 113 3.10 13.46 -13.14
N ARG A 114 2.60 12.33 -13.59
CA ARG A 114 3.29 11.07 -13.33
C ARG A 114 4.65 11.10 -14.03
N LYS A 115 5.63 10.62 -13.29
CA LYS A 115 6.95 10.40 -13.87
C LYS A 115 6.88 9.13 -14.64
N SER A 116 6.55 9.24 -15.87
CA SER A 116 6.35 8.10 -16.67
C SER A 116 7.62 7.34 -16.81
N VAL A 117 7.46 6.11 -16.60
CA VAL A 117 8.50 5.22 -16.94
C VAL A 117 7.92 4.34 -17.99
N VAL A 118 8.45 4.41 -19.02
CA VAL A 118 7.98 3.63 -20.13
C VAL A 118 8.37 2.19 -20.01
#